data_5dda17d5ce76840a354f7a40a8f24c0d
#
_entry.id   5dda17d5ce76840a354f7a40a8f24c0d
#
_cell.length_a   1.000
_cell.length_b   1.000
_cell.length_c   1.000
_cell.angle_alpha   90.00
_cell.angle_beta   90.00
_cell.angle_gamma   90.00
#
_symmetry.space_group_name_H-M   'P 1'
#
loop_
_entity.id
_entity.type
_entity.pdbx_description
1 polymer ?
#
loop_
_entity_poly.entity_id
_entity_poly.type
_entity_poly.pdbx_seq_one_letter_code
_entity_poly.pdbx_strand_id
1 'polypeptide(L)'
;MHQTKPMLEKYERAKEKRLNFEPLFDECYEYALPMRQGFYYEVAGQRRDDKIFDETAVVGTQEFASRLQSGLVPNFARWADFVAGSEIPDEQVDQVNNQLDVVTDYVFEVLQSSNFGQEIHESFMDLAIGTGVLLVEEGDSINPIRFNAIPLPSVVLDTGADGSIDHVFRERVLKNRSIPVAYERAVVSERLAKAIATQPEAECKILELVCRNYEKRNEERYDYYVIDIAAEEVIYYEQFDGAGSNPFICFRWSKASGEIYGRGPLVNALSAIKTTNLTIELVLENAQMAISGIYQMDDDGVMNTDTINLVPGTIIPKAMGSMGLQPIRAAGDFNVANLILNDMRNNIKRALYNDMLGDPNRTPASATEVAERMADLSRRIGSAFGRLQAEMVQPILQRVVYLLKKQGRIEIPVINGREVKVRSVSPLAQAQANQDITSISRYLQLVGGTFGPEILNLLIKSEDVAVHLAEKFGVPDSLVRDSVERQQLAEAAQRYQQAQQQGEVPDVTQLRP
;
A
#
# COMPACT_ATOMS: atom_id res chain seq x y z
N MET A 1 16.66 -7.36 -35.01
CA MET A 1 15.84 -8.46 -34.47
C MET A 1 16.21 -8.63 -33.00
N HIS A 2 15.29 -8.35 -32.09
CA HIS A 2 15.52 -8.58 -30.69
C HIS A 2 15.60 -10.09 -30.42
N GLN A 3 16.61 -10.52 -29.68
CA GLN A 3 16.78 -11.94 -29.35
C GLN A 3 15.81 -12.30 -28.21
N THR A 4 14.71 -12.99 -28.52
CA THR A 4 13.68 -13.43 -27.57
C THR A 4 14.22 -14.45 -26.56
N LYS A 5 15.08 -15.36 -27.02
CA LYS A 5 15.60 -16.46 -26.19
C LYS A 5 16.28 -16.01 -24.90
N PRO A 6 17.20 -15.01 -24.89
CA PRO A 6 17.81 -14.53 -23.66
C PRO A 6 16.81 -13.89 -22.69
N MET A 7 15.71 -13.32 -23.18
CA MET A 7 14.66 -12.71 -22.35
C MET A 7 13.81 -13.78 -21.66
N LEU A 8 13.44 -14.82 -22.41
CA LEU A 8 12.73 -15.98 -21.84
C LEU A 8 13.59 -16.73 -20.82
N GLU A 9 14.90 -16.90 -21.10
CA GLU A 9 15.82 -17.48 -20.12
C GLU A 9 15.93 -16.65 -18.82
N LYS A 10 15.93 -15.32 -18.91
CA LYS A 10 15.90 -14.45 -17.73
C LYS A 10 14.60 -14.62 -16.95
N TYR A 11 13.48 -14.68 -17.66
CA TYR A 11 12.18 -14.90 -17.06
C TYR A 11 12.12 -16.24 -16.30
N GLU A 12 12.56 -17.34 -16.93
CA GLU A 12 12.56 -18.66 -16.27
C GLU A 12 13.45 -18.68 -15.02
N ARG A 13 14.64 -18.09 -15.07
CA ARG A 13 15.50 -17.96 -13.88
C ARG A 13 14.85 -17.15 -12.75
N ALA A 14 14.17 -16.06 -13.09
CA ALA A 14 13.46 -15.25 -12.10
C ALA A 14 12.26 -16.03 -11.51
N LYS A 15 11.57 -16.81 -12.34
CA LYS A 15 10.47 -17.70 -11.93
C LYS A 15 10.97 -18.80 -10.98
N GLU A 16 12.10 -19.43 -11.28
CA GLU A 16 12.72 -20.40 -10.37
C GLU A 16 13.02 -19.82 -8.99
N LYS A 17 13.53 -18.58 -8.93
CA LYS A 17 13.75 -17.90 -7.63
C LYS A 17 12.42 -17.66 -6.89
N ARG A 18 11.33 -17.35 -7.60
CA ARG A 18 10.00 -17.12 -7.03
C ARG A 18 9.41 -18.39 -6.41
N LEU A 19 9.68 -19.58 -6.97
CA LEU A 19 9.17 -20.85 -6.46
C LEU A 19 9.43 -21.07 -4.96
N ASN A 20 10.50 -20.49 -4.42
CA ASN A 20 10.79 -20.60 -2.99
C ASN A 20 9.82 -19.80 -2.11
N PHE A 21 9.16 -18.79 -2.66
CA PHE A 21 8.21 -17.92 -1.95
C PHE A 21 6.75 -18.31 -2.19
N GLU A 22 6.45 -18.97 -3.31
CA GLU A 22 5.08 -19.27 -3.73
C GLU A 22 4.27 -20.06 -2.70
N PRO A 23 4.80 -21.13 -2.04
CA PRO A 23 4.01 -21.87 -1.06
C PRO A 23 3.59 -20.99 0.13
N LEU A 24 4.51 -20.15 0.62
CA LEU A 24 4.26 -19.25 1.73
C LEU A 24 3.23 -18.17 1.38
N PHE A 25 3.35 -17.63 0.18
CA PHE A 25 2.42 -16.59 -0.29
C PHE A 25 1.04 -17.18 -0.60
N ASP A 26 0.96 -18.37 -1.20
CA ASP A 26 -0.30 -19.03 -1.49
C ASP A 26 -1.08 -19.38 -0.21
N GLU A 27 -0.40 -19.83 0.85
CA GLU A 27 -1.01 -19.99 2.17
C GLU A 27 -1.58 -18.66 2.72
N CYS A 28 -0.89 -17.52 2.50
CA CYS A 28 -1.41 -16.21 2.89
C CYS A 28 -2.68 -15.85 2.11
N TYR A 29 -2.72 -16.13 0.79
CA TYR A 29 -3.94 -15.96 -0.01
C TYR A 29 -5.08 -16.86 0.48
N GLU A 30 -4.80 -18.13 0.74
CA GLU A 30 -5.79 -19.10 1.19
C GLU A 30 -6.48 -18.67 2.49
N TYR A 31 -5.72 -18.20 3.48
CA TYR A 31 -6.27 -17.90 4.81
C TYR A 31 -6.70 -16.44 5.02
N ALA A 32 -6.19 -15.49 4.24
CA ALA A 32 -6.45 -14.07 4.47
C ALA A 32 -7.10 -13.34 3.28
N LEU A 33 -6.95 -13.86 2.06
CA LEU A 33 -7.48 -13.27 0.83
C LEU A 33 -8.16 -14.32 -0.07
N PRO A 34 -9.13 -15.11 0.45
CA PRO A 34 -9.69 -16.27 -0.24
C PRO A 34 -10.41 -15.94 -1.54
N MET A 35 -10.87 -14.68 -1.69
CA MET A 35 -11.57 -14.22 -2.89
C MET A 35 -10.63 -13.86 -4.05
N ARG A 36 -9.30 -13.87 -3.79
CA ARG A 36 -8.29 -13.55 -4.80
C ARG A 36 -7.68 -14.80 -5.41
N GLN A 37 -7.26 -14.68 -6.66
CA GLN A 37 -6.49 -15.71 -7.33
C GLN A 37 -5.15 -15.91 -6.61
N GLY A 38 -4.83 -17.14 -6.22
CA GLY A 38 -3.54 -17.51 -5.63
C GLY A 38 -2.58 -18.04 -6.70
N PHE A 39 -1.42 -18.55 -6.24
CA PHE A 39 -0.38 -19.07 -7.13
C PHE A 39 -0.73 -20.39 -7.80
N TYR A 40 -1.49 -21.25 -7.13
CA TYR A 40 -1.82 -22.60 -7.61
C TYR A 40 -3.26 -22.75 -8.12
N TYR A 41 -4.07 -21.67 -8.05
CA TYR A 41 -5.46 -21.68 -8.51
C TYR A 41 -5.64 -20.62 -9.60
N GLU A 42 -5.82 -21.08 -10.83
CA GLU A 42 -5.88 -20.21 -12.02
C GLU A 42 -7.29 -19.76 -12.38
N VAL A 43 -8.33 -20.35 -11.76
CA VAL A 43 -9.72 -20.07 -12.16
C VAL A 43 -10.28 -18.91 -11.32
N ALA A 44 -10.59 -17.81 -11.98
CA ALA A 44 -11.24 -16.67 -11.35
C ALA A 44 -12.64 -17.05 -10.83
N GLY A 45 -12.97 -16.61 -9.60
CA GLY A 45 -14.27 -16.88 -8.98
C GLY A 45 -14.42 -18.26 -8.31
N GLN A 46 -13.36 -19.06 -8.26
CA GLN A 46 -13.38 -20.30 -7.48
C GLN A 46 -13.44 -19.98 -5.99
N ARG A 47 -14.37 -20.67 -5.30
CA ARG A 47 -14.55 -20.51 -3.86
C ARG A 47 -13.42 -21.23 -3.10
N ARG A 48 -12.80 -20.53 -2.13
CA ARG A 48 -11.69 -21.02 -1.31
C ARG A 48 -11.93 -20.83 0.20
N ASP A 49 -13.16 -20.51 0.60
CA ASP A 49 -13.51 -20.20 1.99
C ASP A 49 -13.90 -21.42 2.83
N ASP A 50 -13.91 -22.60 2.23
CA ASP A 50 -14.23 -23.88 2.90
C ASP A 50 -13.25 -24.26 4.03
N LYS A 51 -12.04 -23.69 4.01
CA LYS A 51 -11.03 -23.88 5.07
C LYS A 51 -10.96 -22.73 6.07
N ILE A 52 -11.82 -21.71 5.95
CA ILE A 52 -11.78 -20.54 6.83
C ILE A 52 -12.86 -20.70 7.91
N PHE A 53 -12.39 -20.99 9.11
CA PHE A 53 -13.22 -21.06 10.31
C PHE A 53 -13.14 -19.80 11.17
N ASP A 54 -12.12 -18.93 10.94
CA ASP A 54 -11.93 -17.65 11.60
C ASP A 54 -11.69 -16.50 10.61
N GLU A 55 -12.54 -15.50 10.61
CA GLU A 55 -12.48 -14.37 9.69
C GLU A 55 -11.52 -13.26 10.15
N THR A 56 -10.86 -13.39 11.31
CA THR A 56 -10.00 -12.34 11.87
C THR A 56 -8.90 -11.89 10.92
N ALA A 57 -8.31 -12.83 10.17
CA ALA A 57 -7.26 -12.51 9.20
C ALA A 57 -7.82 -11.82 7.95
N VAL A 58 -8.99 -12.25 7.47
CA VAL A 58 -9.65 -11.69 6.28
C VAL A 58 -10.04 -10.23 6.54
N VAL A 59 -10.79 -10.00 7.61
CA VAL A 59 -11.20 -8.65 8.03
C VAL A 59 -9.98 -7.79 8.37
N GLY A 60 -9.03 -8.36 9.10
CA GLY A 60 -7.80 -7.67 9.49
C GLY A 60 -6.95 -7.21 8.32
N THR A 61 -6.92 -7.95 7.21
CA THR A 61 -6.20 -7.55 5.99
C THR A 61 -6.87 -6.40 5.27
N GLN A 62 -8.20 -6.39 5.19
CA GLN A 62 -8.96 -5.28 4.62
C GLN A 62 -8.80 -4.00 5.45
N GLU A 63 -8.85 -4.12 6.78
CA GLU A 63 -8.59 -2.99 7.68
C GLU A 63 -7.16 -2.46 7.56
N PHE A 64 -6.17 -3.35 7.42
CA PHE A 64 -4.77 -2.96 7.18
C PHE A 64 -4.65 -2.12 5.91
N ALA A 65 -5.20 -2.59 4.78
CA ALA A 65 -5.17 -1.87 3.51
C ALA A 65 -5.86 -0.50 3.62
N SER A 66 -7.05 -0.43 4.24
CA SER A 66 -7.81 0.81 4.42
C SER A 66 -7.07 1.82 5.28
N ARG A 67 -6.42 1.38 6.36
CA ARG A 67 -5.62 2.25 7.23
C ARG A 67 -4.37 2.76 6.56
N LEU A 68 -3.68 1.87 5.83
CA LEU A 68 -2.48 2.27 5.11
C LEU A 68 -2.82 3.31 4.05
N GLN A 69 -3.94 3.14 3.34
CA GLN A 69 -4.44 4.11 2.37
C GLN A 69 -4.77 5.45 3.02
N SER A 70 -5.55 5.43 4.10
CA SER A 70 -5.92 6.67 4.82
C SER A 70 -4.73 7.39 5.45
N GLY A 71 -3.68 6.64 5.81
CA GLY A 71 -2.47 7.19 6.42
C GLY A 71 -1.43 7.70 5.43
N LEU A 72 -1.26 7.04 4.28
CA LEU A 72 -0.21 7.36 3.30
C LEU A 72 -0.71 8.15 2.10
N VAL A 73 -1.85 7.73 1.52
CA VAL A 73 -2.37 8.24 0.23
C VAL A 73 -3.89 8.41 0.30
N PRO A 74 -4.41 9.26 1.20
CA PRO A 74 -5.85 9.49 1.34
C PRO A 74 -6.45 10.00 0.03
N ASN A 75 -7.62 9.47 -0.37
CA ASN A 75 -8.23 9.72 -1.68
C ASN A 75 -8.60 11.19 -1.95
N PHE A 76 -8.95 11.95 -0.89
CA PHE A 76 -9.51 13.31 -1.05
C PHE A 76 -8.62 14.40 -0.44
N ALA A 77 -7.36 14.07 -0.16
CA ALA A 77 -6.42 15.03 0.40
C ALA A 77 -5.12 15.03 -0.40
N ARG A 78 -4.43 16.14 -0.40
CA ARG A 78 -3.07 16.26 -0.87
C ARG A 78 -2.16 15.57 0.15
N TRP A 79 -1.36 14.62 -0.27
CA TRP A 79 -0.49 13.80 0.60
C TRP A 79 0.99 13.95 0.27
N ALA A 80 1.32 14.73 -0.75
CA ALA A 80 2.69 15.09 -1.11
C ALA A 80 2.72 16.46 -1.81
N ASP A 81 3.84 17.13 -1.70
CA ASP A 81 4.14 18.41 -2.36
C ASP A 81 5.37 18.26 -3.23
N PHE A 82 5.39 18.97 -4.35
CA PHE A 82 6.61 19.23 -5.10
C PHE A 82 7.25 20.51 -4.57
N VAL A 83 8.50 20.44 -4.19
CA VAL A 83 9.26 21.57 -3.67
C VAL A 83 10.61 21.69 -4.36
N ALA A 84 11.18 22.87 -4.38
CA ALA A 84 12.48 23.15 -4.96
C ALA A 84 13.57 22.22 -4.37
N GLY A 85 14.41 21.70 -5.25
CA GLY A 85 15.52 20.84 -4.88
C GLY A 85 16.76 21.61 -4.47
N SER A 86 17.82 20.89 -4.10
CA SER A 86 19.08 21.47 -3.61
C SER A 86 19.92 22.21 -4.66
N GLU A 87 19.61 22.07 -5.94
CA GLU A 87 20.32 22.76 -7.03
C GLU A 87 19.68 24.13 -7.38
N ILE A 88 18.49 24.43 -6.84
CA ILE A 88 17.83 25.72 -7.06
C ILE A 88 18.46 26.75 -6.11
N PRO A 89 18.90 27.91 -6.62
CA PRO A 89 19.43 29.00 -5.79
C PRO A 89 18.39 29.52 -4.80
N ASP A 90 18.81 29.82 -3.57
CA ASP A 90 17.91 30.24 -2.47
C ASP A 90 17.02 31.45 -2.86
N GLU A 91 17.53 32.36 -3.72
CA GLU A 91 16.78 33.51 -4.21
C GLU A 91 15.58 33.17 -5.12
N GLN A 92 15.59 31.97 -5.71
CA GLN A 92 14.55 31.50 -6.66
C GLN A 92 13.63 30.45 -6.03
N VAL A 93 13.94 29.96 -4.85
CA VAL A 93 13.21 28.85 -4.19
C VAL A 93 11.73 29.20 -4.03
N ASP A 94 11.41 30.40 -3.52
CA ASP A 94 10.03 30.81 -3.28
C ASP A 94 9.23 30.91 -4.60
N GLN A 95 9.85 31.49 -5.66
CA GLN A 95 9.20 31.56 -6.97
C GLN A 95 8.96 30.20 -7.61
N VAL A 96 9.93 29.28 -7.48
CA VAL A 96 9.83 27.92 -8.00
C VAL A 96 8.78 27.13 -7.21
N ASN A 97 8.76 27.26 -5.88
CA ASN A 97 7.77 26.60 -5.03
C ASN A 97 6.34 27.03 -5.37
N ASN A 98 6.09 28.34 -5.60
CA ASN A 98 4.77 28.82 -6.02
C ASN A 98 4.32 28.20 -7.36
N GLN A 99 5.24 28.02 -8.31
CA GLN A 99 4.92 27.34 -9.58
C GLN A 99 4.67 25.84 -9.38
N LEU A 100 5.48 25.18 -8.55
CA LEU A 100 5.33 23.76 -8.24
C LEU A 100 4.05 23.47 -7.47
N ASP A 101 3.56 24.40 -6.67
CA ASP A 101 2.31 24.28 -5.92
C ASP A 101 1.11 24.15 -6.88
N VAL A 102 1.05 25.00 -7.90
CA VAL A 102 0.01 24.93 -8.95
C VAL A 102 0.06 23.58 -9.69
N VAL A 103 1.26 23.11 -10.02
CA VAL A 103 1.42 21.80 -10.68
C VAL A 103 1.02 20.66 -9.74
N THR A 104 1.35 20.77 -8.45
CA THR A 104 0.96 19.79 -7.44
C THR A 104 -0.55 19.68 -7.36
N ASP A 105 -1.27 20.80 -7.27
CA ASP A 105 -2.73 20.80 -7.23
C ASP A 105 -3.32 20.12 -8.47
N TYR A 106 -2.80 20.42 -9.66
CA TYR A 106 -3.25 19.77 -10.89
C TYR A 106 -2.99 18.25 -10.90
N VAL A 107 -1.81 17.82 -10.45
CA VAL A 107 -1.47 16.39 -10.32
C VAL A 107 -2.45 15.69 -9.37
N PHE A 108 -2.79 16.31 -8.24
CA PHE A 108 -3.73 15.75 -7.28
C PHE A 108 -5.18 15.76 -7.79
N GLU A 109 -5.59 16.75 -8.57
CA GLU A 109 -6.88 16.76 -9.27
C GLU A 109 -7.00 15.57 -10.23
N VAL A 110 -5.94 15.31 -11.02
CA VAL A 110 -5.88 14.15 -11.92
C VAL A 110 -5.90 12.83 -11.13
N LEU A 111 -5.15 12.71 -10.04
CA LEU A 111 -5.16 11.51 -9.19
C LEU A 111 -6.54 11.23 -8.58
N GLN A 112 -7.20 12.27 -8.07
CA GLN A 112 -8.52 12.16 -7.44
C GLN A 112 -9.63 11.83 -8.43
N SER A 113 -9.54 12.31 -9.66
CA SER A 113 -10.50 12.00 -10.73
C SER A 113 -10.27 10.62 -11.37
N SER A 114 -9.10 10.02 -11.17
CA SER A 114 -8.75 8.71 -11.71
C SER A 114 -9.23 7.55 -10.82
N ASN A 115 -8.96 6.33 -11.25
CA ASN A 115 -9.20 5.10 -10.48
C ASN A 115 -8.11 4.79 -9.45
N PHE A 116 -7.19 5.72 -9.16
CA PHE A 116 -6.05 5.53 -8.26
C PHE A 116 -6.45 4.98 -6.89
N GLY A 117 -7.47 5.59 -6.25
CA GLY A 117 -7.88 5.21 -4.91
C GLY A 117 -8.36 3.75 -4.79
N GLN A 118 -8.95 3.20 -5.84
CA GLN A 118 -9.40 1.82 -5.89
C GLN A 118 -8.23 0.87 -6.11
N GLU A 119 -7.39 1.15 -7.09
CA GLU A 119 -6.29 0.28 -7.48
C GLU A 119 -5.16 0.23 -6.43
N ILE A 120 -4.90 1.35 -5.75
CA ILE A 120 -3.89 1.36 -4.68
C ILE A 120 -4.36 0.54 -3.46
N HIS A 121 -5.67 0.57 -3.14
CA HIS A 121 -6.25 -0.26 -2.10
C HIS A 121 -6.05 -1.75 -2.39
N GLU A 122 -6.34 -2.16 -3.64
CA GLU A 122 -6.12 -3.52 -4.11
C GLU A 122 -4.64 -3.94 -4.00
N SER A 123 -3.71 -3.04 -4.36
CA SER A 123 -2.28 -3.29 -4.22
C SER A 123 -1.83 -3.39 -2.75
N PHE A 124 -2.50 -2.68 -1.83
CA PHE A 124 -2.21 -2.79 -0.39
C PHE A 124 -2.66 -4.12 0.22
N MET A 125 -3.68 -4.77 -0.35
CA MET A 125 -4.03 -6.14 0.05
C MET A 125 -2.87 -7.10 -0.22
N ASP A 126 -2.24 -7.02 -1.40
CA ASP A 126 -1.08 -7.85 -1.74
C ASP A 126 0.16 -7.43 -0.93
N LEU A 127 0.30 -6.12 -0.61
CA LEU A 127 1.35 -5.62 0.27
C LEU A 127 1.26 -6.23 1.68
N ALA A 128 0.07 -6.58 2.16
CA ALA A 128 -0.08 -7.29 3.43
C ALA A 128 0.63 -8.65 3.42
N ILE A 129 0.75 -9.30 2.26
CA ILE A 129 1.59 -10.48 2.05
C ILE A 129 3.07 -10.09 1.99
N GLY A 130 3.38 -8.99 1.27
CA GLY A 130 4.74 -8.47 1.25
C GLY A 130 5.10 -7.54 0.10
N THR A 131 4.50 -7.69 -1.07
CA THR A 131 4.83 -6.93 -2.27
C THR A 131 3.57 -6.52 -3.00
N GLY A 132 3.40 -5.22 -3.21
CA GLY A 132 2.38 -4.65 -4.07
C GLY A 132 2.95 -4.27 -5.43
N VAL A 133 2.16 -4.41 -6.48
CA VAL A 133 2.53 -4.03 -7.84
C VAL A 133 1.40 -3.21 -8.45
N LEU A 134 1.76 -2.03 -8.96
CA LEU A 134 0.85 -1.11 -9.62
C LEU A 134 1.37 -0.80 -11.02
N LEU A 135 0.55 -0.99 -12.03
CA LEU A 135 0.82 -0.56 -13.39
C LEU A 135 0.15 0.79 -13.63
N VAL A 136 0.91 1.75 -14.17
CA VAL A 136 0.44 3.11 -14.44
C VAL A 136 0.64 3.43 -15.90
N GLU A 137 -0.45 3.55 -16.63
CA GLU A 137 -0.50 3.72 -18.08
C GLU A 137 -1.18 5.03 -18.46
N GLU A 138 -0.99 5.42 -19.73
CA GLU A 138 -1.76 6.50 -20.32
C GLU A 138 -3.24 6.12 -20.37
N GLY A 139 -4.10 7.03 -19.96
CA GLY A 139 -5.53 6.88 -20.04
C GLY A 139 -6.12 7.49 -21.30
N ASP A 140 -7.36 7.95 -21.20
CA ASP A 140 -8.07 8.61 -22.27
C ASP A 140 -8.00 10.16 -22.15
N SER A 141 -8.74 10.86 -23.00
CA SER A 141 -8.78 12.33 -22.99
C SER A 141 -9.43 12.93 -21.74
N ILE A 142 -10.33 12.17 -21.08
CA ILE A 142 -11.04 12.58 -19.86
C ILE A 142 -10.21 12.22 -18.63
N ASN A 143 -9.76 10.96 -18.58
CA ASN A 143 -8.92 10.44 -17.52
C ASN A 143 -7.53 10.18 -18.08
N PRO A 144 -6.60 11.13 -17.97
CA PRO A 144 -5.30 11.07 -18.66
C PRO A 144 -4.40 9.95 -18.14
N ILE A 145 -4.68 9.40 -16.97
CA ILE A 145 -3.89 8.36 -16.32
C ILE A 145 -4.81 7.24 -15.86
N ARG A 146 -4.38 6.02 -16.09
CA ARG A 146 -5.04 4.79 -15.67
C ARG A 146 -4.12 3.98 -14.78
N PHE A 147 -4.65 3.55 -13.65
CA PHE A 147 -3.97 2.66 -12.72
C PHE A 147 -4.54 1.25 -12.83
N ASN A 148 -3.72 0.26 -12.57
CA ASN A 148 -4.13 -1.15 -12.55
C ASN A 148 -3.31 -1.89 -11.49
N ALA A 149 -3.95 -2.39 -10.45
CA ALA A 149 -3.34 -3.26 -9.47
C ALA A 149 -3.08 -4.63 -10.10
N ILE A 150 -1.82 -5.05 -10.08
CA ILE A 150 -1.43 -6.33 -10.67
C ILE A 150 -1.29 -7.35 -9.54
N PRO A 151 -2.08 -8.44 -9.56
CA PRO A 151 -1.97 -9.49 -8.55
C PRO A 151 -0.57 -10.09 -8.51
N LEU A 152 -0.02 -10.27 -7.32
CA LEU A 152 1.33 -10.80 -7.12
C LEU A 152 1.58 -12.17 -7.83
N PRO A 153 0.61 -13.10 -7.89
CA PRO A 153 0.79 -14.35 -8.63
C PRO A 153 1.09 -14.19 -10.12
N SER A 154 0.61 -13.12 -10.76
CA SER A 154 0.81 -12.86 -12.19
C SER A 154 2.13 -12.16 -12.51
N VAL A 155 2.94 -11.80 -11.49
CA VAL A 155 4.17 -11.02 -11.67
C VAL A 155 5.38 -11.80 -11.16
N VAL A 156 6.45 -11.78 -11.94
CA VAL A 156 7.77 -12.28 -11.57
C VAL A 156 8.73 -11.11 -11.55
N LEU A 157 9.49 -10.99 -10.46
CA LEU A 157 10.40 -9.87 -10.23
C LEU A 157 11.84 -10.36 -10.20
N ASP A 158 12.77 -9.53 -10.68
CA ASP A 158 14.20 -9.72 -10.44
C ASP A 158 14.84 -8.38 -10.01
N THR A 159 15.99 -8.47 -9.37
CA THR A 159 16.68 -7.31 -8.79
C THR A 159 18.04 -7.10 -9.41
N GLY A 160 18.39 -5.83 -9.59
CA GLY A 160 19.72 -5.40 -9.99
C GLY A 160 20.77 -5.55 -8.88
N ALA A 161 21.98 -5.11 -9.20
CA ALA A 161 23.12 -5.19 -8.30
C ALA A 161 22.96 -4.35 -7.00
N ASP A 162 22.15 -3.31 -7.03
CA ASP A 162 21.81 -2.44 -5.91
C ASP A 162 20.62 -2.97 -5.08
N GLY A 163 20.02 -4.09 -5.50
CA GLY A 163 18.85 -4.68 -4.84
C GLY A 163 17.54 -3.95 -5.11
N SER A 164 17.51 -2.97 -6.02
CA SER A 164 16.29 -2.42 -6.58
C SER A 164 15.65 -3.39 -7.58
N ILE A 165 14.34 -3.30 -7.77
CA ILE A 165 13.64 -4.12 -8.78
C ILE A 165 13.90 -3.47 -10.14
N ASP A 166 14.65 -4.17 -10.99
CA ASP A 166 15.07 -3.70 -12.31
C ASP A 166 14.44 -4.48 -13.48
N HIS A 167 13.87 -5.65 -13.19
CA HIS A 167 13.15 -6.46 -14.16
C HIS A 167 11.78 -6.83 -13.60
N VAL A 168 10.75 -6.58 -14.40
CA VAL A 168 9.36 -6.95 -14.09
C VAL A 168 8.81 -7.75 -15.25
N PHE A 169 8.37 -8.96 -14.96
CA PHE A 169 7.74 -9.86 -15.91
C PHE A 169 6.29 -10.06 -15.51
N ARG A 170 5.36 -9.96 -16.45
CA ARG A 170 3.94 -10.20 -16.23
C ARG A 170 3.39 -11.16 -17.25
N GLU A 171 2.91 -12.31 -16.81
CA GLU A 171 2.13 -13.21 -17.64
C GLU A 171 0.70 -12.68 -17.79
N ARG A 172 0.20 -12.62 -19.02
CA ARG A 172 -1.20 -12.30 -19.33
C ARG A 172 -1.78 -13.31 -20.30
N VAL A 173 -3.03 -13.64 -20.06
CA VAL A 173 -3.83 -14.41 -21.00
C VAL A 173 -4.77 -13.44 -21.71
N LEU A 174 -4.63 -13.27 -23.01
CA LEU A 174 -5.50 -12.42 -23.82
C LEU A 174 -6.15 -13.25 -24.94
N LYS A 175 -7.38 -12.86 -25.30
CA LYS A 175 -7.99 -13.40 -26.53
C LYS A 175 -7.24 -12.87 -27.75
N ASN A 176 -7.06 -13.72 -28.77
CA ASN A 176 -6.31 -13.35 -29.97
C ASN A 176 -6.77 -12.02 -30.58
N ARG A 177 -8.10 -11.77 -30.65
CA ARG A 177 -8.66 -10.53 -31.15
C ARG A 177 -8.30 -9.28 -30.34
N SER A 178 -8.01 -9.45 -29.05
CA SER A 178 -7.73 -8.34 -28.14
C SER A 178 -6.27 -7.87 -28.20
N ILE A 179 -5.36 -8.67 -28.77
CA ILE A 179 -3.93 -8.34 -28.84
C ILE A 179 -3.67 -7.05 -29.63
N PRO A 180 -4.20 -6.86 -30.85
CA PRO A 180 -3.99 -5.62 -31.61
C PRO A 180 -4.64 -4.40 -30.97
N VAL A 181 -5.71 -4.60 -30.17
CA VAL A 181 -6.38 -3.52 -29.44
C VAL A 181 -5.57 -3.11 -28.21
N ALA A 182 -4.98 -4.09 -27.51
CA ALA A 182 -4.14 -3.83 -26.34
C ALA A 182 -2.79 -3.19 -26.71
N TYR A 183 -2.27 -3.49 -27.90
CA TYR A 183 -0.99 -3.00 -28.40
C TYR A 183 -1.16 -2.46 -29.83
N GLU A 184 -1.50 -1.18 -29.95
CA GLU A 184 -1.84 -0.53 -31.24
C GLU A 184 -0.71 -0.61 -32.30
N ARG A 185 0.56 -0.74 -31.86
CA ARG A 185 1.72 -0.86 -32.73
C ARG A 185 2.32 -2.27 -32.77
N ALA A 186 1.51 -3.28 -32.42
CA ALA A 186 1.97 -4.66 -32.39
C ALA A 186 2.38 -5.13 -33.79
N VAL A 187 3.55 -5.75 -33.89
CA VAL A 187 3.99 -6.47 -35.10
C VAL A 187 3.33 -7.85 -35.06
N VAL A 188 2.24 -7.97 -35.81
CA VAL A 188 1.48 -9.22 -35.87
C VAL A 188 2.20 -10.18 -36.84
N SER A 189 2.74 -11.28 -36.31
CA SER A 189 3.35 -12.34 -37.14
C SER A 189 2.28 -13.04 -37.99
N GLU A 190 2.69 -13.70 -39.05
CA GLU A 190 1.76 -14.48 -39.92
C GLU A 190 0.97 -15.52 -39.13
N ARG A 191 1.62 -16.16 -38.14
CA ARG A 191 0.97 -17.11 -37.22
C ARG A 191 -0.11 -16.44 -36.39
N LEU A 192 0.20 -15.31 -35.76
CA LEU A 192 -0.73 -14.57 -34.95
C LEU A 192 -1.89 -13.99 -35.78
N ALA A 193 -1.60 -13.46 -36.97
CA ALA A 193 -2.61 -13.00 -37.93
C ALA A 193 -3.59 -14.11 -38.32
N LYS A 194 -3.08 -15.30 -38.58
CA LYS A 194 -3.90 -16.48 -38.85
C LYS A 194 -4.72 -16.89 -37.66
N ALA A 195 -4.13 -16.88 -36.43
CA ALA A 195 -4.84 -17.19 -35.19
C ALA A 195 -5.98 -16.20 -34.92
N ILE A 196 -5.74 -14.89 -35.14
CA ILE A 196 -6.77 -13.84 -35.00
C ILE A 196 -7.92 -14.08 -36.00
N ALA A 197 -7.60 -14.45 -37.25
CA ALA A 197 -8.60 -14.67 -38.28
C ALA A 197 -9.41 -15.96 -38.10
N THR A 198 -8.76 -17.06 -37.66
CA THR A 198 -9.41 -18.37 -37.56
C THR A 198 -9.98 -18.69 -36.18
N GLN A 199 -9.36 -18.16 -35.12
CA GLN A 199 -9.70 -18.44 -33.72
C GLN A 199 -9.64 -17.16 -32.87
N PRO A 200 -10.51 -16.16 -33.12
CA PRO A 200 -10.45 -14.85 -32.43
C PRO A 200 -10.68 -14.94 -30.94
N GLU A 201 -11.48 -15.89 -30.48
CA GLU A 201 -11.81 -16.10 -29.04
C GLU A 201 -10.81 -17.01 -28.32
N ALA A 202 -9.86 -17.66 -29.04
CA ALA A 202 -8.85 -18.48 -28.39
C ALA A 202 -7.88 -17.62 -27.58
N GLU A 203 -7.43 -18.17 -26.48
CA GLU A 203 -6.50 -17.53 -25.55
C GLU A 203 -5.06 -17.66 -26.01
N CYS A 204 -4.33 -16.56 -25.94
CA CYS A 204 -2.90 -16.47 -26.16
C CYS A 204 -2.21 -16.04 -24.86
N LYS A 205 -1.19 -16.77 -24.44
CA LYS A 205 -0.33 -16.41 -23.31
C LYS A 205 0.78 -15.48 -23.79
N ILE A 206 0.79 -14.27 -23.30
CA ILE A 206 1.80 -13.26 -23.59
C ILE A 206 2.61 -12.94 -22.34
N LEU A 207 3.86 -12.59 -22.53
CA LEU A 207 4.77 -12.11 -21.49
C LEU A 207 5.07 -10.63 -21.75
N GLU A 208 4.63 -9.78 -20.84
CA GLU A 208 5.08 -8.39 -20.75
C GLU A 208 6.36 -8.35 -19.94
N LEU A 209 7.38 -7.69 -20.42
CA LEU A 209 8.67 -7.57 -19.77
C LEU A 209 9.15 -6.14 -19.81
N VAL A 210 9.42 -5.57 -18.65
CA VAL A 210 10.15 -4.29 -18.49
C VAL A 210 11.51 -4.59 -17.90
N CYS A 211 12.56 -4.16 -18.58
CA CYS A 211 13.95 -4.31 -18.16
C CYS A 211 14.62 -2.95 -18.07
N ARG A 212 15.35 -2.69 -17.00
CA ARG A 212 16.23 -1.52 -16.94
C ARG A 212 17.40 -1.70 -17.89
N ASN A 213 17.64 -0.69 -18.73
CA ASN A 213 18.76 -0.64 -19.65
C ASN A 213 19.90 0.16 -19.02
N TYR A 214 21.06 -0.48 -18.83
CA TYR A 214 22.23 0.12 -18.16
C TYR A 214 23.28 0.68 -19.14
N GLU A 215 22.98 0.80 -20.42
CA GLU A 215 23.92 1.36 -21.41
C GLU A 215 24.34 2.79 -21.03
N LYS A 216 23.38 3.58 -20.53
CA LYS A 216 23.64 4.90 -19.97
C LYS A 216 23.41 4.88 -18.47
N ARG A 217 24.49 4.80 -17.68
CA ARG A 217 24.43 4.69 -16.21
C ARG A 217 23.74 5.85 -15.50
N ASN A 218 23.76 7.04 -16.07
CA ASN A 218 23.27 8.27 -15.45
C ASN A 218 21.82 8.61 -15.83
N GLU A 219 21.22 7.87 -16.77
CA GLU A 219 19.84 8.09 -17.22
C GLU A 219 19.01 6.84 -16.91
N GLU A 220 17.81 7.05 -16.40
CA GLU A 220 16.85 5.96 -16.27
C GLU A 220 16.32 5.62 -17.65
N ARG A 221 16.52 4.38 -18.07
CA ARG A 221 16.04 3.85 -19.34
C ARG A 221 15.48 2.46 -19.12
N TYR A 222 14.33 2.21 -19.73
CA TYR A 222 13.65 0.92 -19.65
C TYR A 222 13.28 0.45 -21.04
N ASP A 223 13.54 -0.82 -21.32
CA ASP A 223 13.09 -1.51 -22.52
C ASP A 223 11.84 -2.32 -22.17
N TYR A 224 10.75 -2.08 -22.89
CA TYR A 224 9.48 -2.79 -22.75
C TYR A 224 9.25 -3.72 -23.92
N TYR A 225 9.07 -4.99 -23.63
CA TYR A 225 8.81 -6.03 -24.61
C TYR A 225 7.50 -6.72 -24.31
N VAL A 226 6.77 -7.08 -25.34
CA VAL A 226 5.65 -8.03 -25.29
C VAL A 226 5.98 -9.21 -26.18
N ILE A 227 5.96 -10.39 -25.60
CA ILE A 227 6.41 -11.63 -26.23
C ILE A 227 5.25 -12.62 -26.26
N ASP A 228 4.95 -13.21 -27.43
CA ASP A 228 4.14 -14.42 -27.52
C ASP A 228 4.99 -15.60 -27.03
N ILE A 229 4.61 -16.18 -25.88
CA ILE A 229 5.37 -17.27 -25.24
C ILE A 229 5.38 -18.51 -26.15
N ALA A 230 4.26 -18.82 -26.81
CA ALA A 230 4.12 -20.02 -27.61
C ALA A 230 4.84 -19.92 -28.97
N ALA A 231 4.99 -18.71 -29.51
CA ALA A 231 5.71 -18.45 -30.76
C ALA A 231 7.17 -18.08 -30.50
N GLU A 232 7.55 -17.71 -29.29
CA GLU A 232 8.85 -17.13 -28.95
C GLU A 232 9.17 -15.87 -29.80
N GLU A 233 8.14 -15.08 -30.12
CA GLU A 233 8.27 -13.89 -30.97
C GLU A 233 7.93 -12.62 -30.20
N VAL A 234 8.69 -11.53 -30.45
CA VAL A 234 8.39 -10.20 -29.94
C VAL A 234 7.24 -9.61 -30.75
N ILE A 235 6.10 -9.35 -30.08
CA ILE A 235 4.91 -8.71 -30.67
C ILE A 235 5.06 -7.19 -30.62
N TYR A 236 5.62 -6.65 -29.52
CA TYR A 236 5.72 -5.22 -29.31
C TYR A 236 7.03 -4.88 -28.60
N TYR A 237 7.62 -3.75 -28.97
CA TYR A 237 8.80 -3.19 -28.33
C TYR A 237 8.68 -1.67 -28.27
N GLU A 238 8.96 -1.13 -27.10
CA GLU A 238 9.08 0.31 -26.87
C GLU A 238 10.20 0.58 -25.87
N GLN A 239 10.87 1.71 -26.03
CA GLN A 239 11.90 2.18 -25.12
C GLN A 239 11.41 3.43 -24.41
N PHE A 240 11.56 3.46 -23.11
CA PHE A 240 11.19 4.58 -22.25
C PHE A 240 12.44 5.20 -21.65
N ASP A 241 12.58 6.52 -21.76
CA ASP A 241 13.70 7.27 -21.26
C ASP A 241 13.25 8.30 -20.22
N GLY A 242 14.04 8.49 -19.15
CA GLY A 242 13.85 9.51 -18.13
C GLY A 242 13.25 9.01 -16.82
N ALA A 243 13.34 9.86 -15.80
CA ALA A 243 12.82 9.57 -14.47
C ALA A 243 11.29 9.34 -14.51
N GLY A 244 10.82 8.29 -13.86
CA GLY A 244 9.40 7.91 -13.87
C GLY A 244 8.92 7.24 -15.16
N SER A 245 9.82 6.87 -16.07
CA SER A 245 9.45 6.22 -17.33
C SER A 245 9.00 4.76 -17.17
N ASN A 246 9.36 4.08 -16.06
CA ASN A 246 8.91 2.72 -15.75
C ASN A 246 7.39 2.69 -15.51
N PRO A 247 6.62 1.89 -16.27
CA PRO A 247 5.18 1.76 -16.06
C PRO A 247 4.81 0.92 -14.83
N PHE A 248 5.69 0.01 -14.38
CA PHE A 248 5.45 -0.83 -13.21
C PHE A 248 6.07 -0.22 -11.96
N ILE A 249 5.27 -0.02 -10.94
CA ILE A 249 5.69 0.43 -9.63
C ILE A 249 5.55 -0.75 -8.68
N CYS A 250 6.69 -1.29 -8.26
CA CYS A 250 6.77 -2.43 -7.36
C CYS A 250 7.30 -1.96 -6.00
N PHE A 251 6.55 -2.20 -4.96
CA PHE A 251 6.87 -1.75 -3.61
C PHE A 251 6.72 -2.87 -2.59
N ARG A 252 7.59 -2.87 -1.59
CA ARG A 252 7.72 -3.93 -0.60
C ARG A 252 7.48 -3.40 0.80
N TRP A 253 6.81 -4.20 1.64
CA TRP A 253 6.61 -3.86 3.05
C TRP A 253 7.92 -3.90 3.83
N SER A 254 8.52 -5.07 3.91
CA SER A 254 9.86 -5.25 4.46
C SER A 254 10.66 -6.21 3.58
N LYS A 255 11.99 -6.11 3.61
CA LYS A 255 12.88 -6.92 2.80
C LYS A 255 14.01 -7.47 3.66
N ALA A 256 14.20 -8.77 3.64
CA ALA A 256 15.43 -9.35 4.16
C ALA A 256 16.57 -9.18 3.14
N SER A 257 17.81 -9.15 3.64
CA SER A 257 18.98 -9.02 2.77
C SER A 257 19.07 -10.21 1.81
N GLY A 258 19.23 -9.94 0.52
CA GLY A 258 19.29 -10.96 -0.53
C GLY A 258 17.95 -11.46 -1.06
N GLU A 259 16.81 -11.06 -0.48
CA GLU A 259 15.49 -11.41 -0.98
C GLU A 259 15.01 -10.40 -2.04
N ILE A 260 14.27 -10.90 -3.01
CA ILE A 260 13.64 -10.10 -4.09
C ILE A 260 12.30 -9.58 -3.60
N TYR A 261 11.46 -10.48 -3.09
CA TYR A 261 10.11 -10.19 -2.62
C TYR A 261 10.12 -9.67 -1.19
N GLY A 262 9.13 -8.84 -0.87
CA GLY A 262 8.90 -8.36 0.48
C GLY A 262 8.25 -9.43 1.37
N ARG A 263 8.36 -9.21 2.70
CA ARG A 263 7.63 -9.97 3.72
C ARG A 263 6.69 -9.02 4.43
N GLY A 264 5.41 -9.31 4.33
CA GLY A 264 4.34 -8.51 4.91
C GLY A 264 3.92 -8.98 6.30
N PRO A 265 3.01 -8.24 6.94
CA PRO A 265 2.48 -8.57 8.25
C PRO A 265 1.73 -9.91 8.28
N LEU A 266 1.10 -10.33 7.17
CA LEU A 266 0.43 -11.63 7.06
C LEU A 266 1.40 -12.80 7.19
N VAL A 267 2.59 -12.70 6.59
CA VAL A 267 3.62 -13.74 6.71
C VAL A 267 4.01 -13.95 8.18
N ASN A 268 4.11 -12.88 8.95
CA ASN A 268 4.43 -12.95 10.38
C ASN A 268 3.27 -13.51 11.22
N ALA A 269 2.04 -13.27 10.80
CA ALA A 269 0.84 -13.74 11.50
C ALA A 269 0.40 -15.16 11.08
N LEU A 270 0.95 -15.72 10.00
CA LEU A 270 0.44 -16.93 9.35
C LEU A 270 0.33 -18.13 10.29
N SER A 271 1.33 -18.33 11.16
CA SER A 271 1.29 -19.42 12.15
C SER A 271 0.14 -19.27 13.15
N ALA A 272 -0.10 -18.05 13.63
CA ALA A 272 -1.23 -17.76 14.53
C ALA A 272 -2.57 -17.92 13.79
N ILE A 273 -2.66 -17.49 12.54
CA ILE A 273 -3.86 -17.65 11.70
C ILE A 273 -4.20 -19.12 11.51
N LYS A 274 -3.24 -19.95 11.11
CA LYS A 274 -3.43 -21.40 10.92
C LYS A 274 -3.84 -22.10 12.22
N THR A 275 -3.18 -21.75 13.33
CA THR A 275 -3.51 -22.30 14.65
C THR A 275 -4.92 -21.91 15.09
N THR A 276 -5.34 -20.66 14.86
CA THR A 276 -6.68 -20.18 15.20
C THR A 276 -7.74 -20.94 14.39
N ASN A 277 -7.56 -21.07 13.08
CA ASN A 277 -8.47 -21.82 12.21
C ASN A 277 -8.61 -23.27 12.66
N LEU A 278 -7.48 -23.97 12.88
CA LEU A 278 -7.50 -25.35 13.36
C LEU A 278 -8.20 -25.49 14.73
N THR A 279 -7.94 -24.55 15.64
CA THR A 279 -8.57 -24.58 16.97
C THR A 279 -10.08 -24.42 16.87
N ILE A 280 -10.58 -23.53 16.02
CA ILE A 280 -12.01 -23.31 15.82
C ILE A 280 -12.64 -24.54 15.14
N GLU A 281 -12.00 -25.13 14.14
CA GLU A 281 -12.44 -26.37 13.50
C GLU A 281 -12.66 -27.47 14.55
N LEU A 282 -11.66 -27.72 15.41
CA LEU A 282 -11.76 -28.69 16.49
C LEU A 282 -12.84 -28.35 17.52
N VAL A 283 -13.05 -27.07 17.83
CA VAL A 283 -14.15 -26.62 18.72
C VAL A 283 -15.50 -26.87 18.08
N LEU A 284 -15.67 -26.63 16.78
CA LEU A 284 -16.90 -26.89 16.03
C LEU A 284 -17.19 -28.38 15.94
N GLU A 285 -16.19 -29.24 15.67
CA GLU A 285 -16.32 -30.68 15.69
C GLU A 285 -16.76 -31.19 17.07
N ASN A 286 -16.13 -30.69 18.13
CA ASN A 286 -16.49 -31.03 19.50
C ASN A 286 -17.92 -30.58 19.86
N ALA A 287 -18.30 -29.37 19.41
CA ALA A 287 -19.66 -28.85 19.56
C ALA A 287 -20.68 -29.71 18.81
N GLN A 288 -20.35 -30.15 17.60
CA GLN A 288 -21.21 -31.07 16.82
C GLN A 288 -21.40 -32.40 17.55
N MET A 289 -20.32 -32.98 18.11
CA MET A 289 -20.44 -34.22 18.94
C MET A 289 -21.28 -33.98 20.18
N ALA A 290 -21.14 -32.82 20.84
CA ALA A 290 -21.94 -32.48 22.02
C ALA A 290 -23.43 -32.27 21.71
N ILE A 291 -23.75 -31.70 20.53
CA ILE A 291 -25.14 -31.45 20.09
C ILE A 291 -25.80 -32.70 19.54
N SER A 292 -25.11 -33.47 18.69
CA SER A 292 -25.66 -34.70 18.08
C SER A 292 -25.74 -35.84 19.08
N GLY A 293 -24.96 -35.82 20.15
CA GLY A 293 -24.93 -36.81 21.20
C GLY A 293 -24.35 -38.14 20.71
N ILE A 294 -23.22 -38.54 21.26
CA ILE A 294 -22.70 -39.89 21.12
C ILE A 294 -23.09 -40.65 22.39
N TYR A 295 -23.71 -41.78 22.23
CA TYR A 295 -24.18 -42.58 23.34
C TYR A 295 -23.43 -43.91 23.39
N GLN A 296 -23.09 -44.34 24.57
CA GLN A 296 -22.61 -45.70 24.83
C GLN A 296 -23.68 -46.49 25.53
N MET A 297 -23.72 -47.77 25.26
CA MET A 297 -24.61 -48.72 25.91
C MET A 297 -23.89 -50.02 26.18
N ASP A 298 -24.35 -50.74 27.21
CA ASP A 298 -23.88 -52.09 27.46
C ASP A 298 -24.47 -53.03 26.40
N ASP A 299 -23.65 -53.92 25.84
CA ASP A 299 -24.12 -54.98 24.93
C ASP A 299 -24.71 -56.18 25.76
N ASP A 300 -25.92 -55.96 26.20
CA ASP A 300 -26.65 -56.92 27.03
C ASP A 300 -27.69 -57.74 26.26
N GLY A 301 -27.75 -57.54 24.93
CA GLY A 301 -28.69 -58.22 24.03
C GLY A 301 -30.16 -57.77 24.19
N VAL A 302 -30.46 -56.83 25.05
CA VAL A 302 -31.81 -56.27 25.27
C VAL A 302 -32.09 -55.07 24.39
N MET A 303 -31.07 -54.28 24.15
CA MET A 303 -31.18 -53.08 23.29
C MET A 303 -30.62 -53.34 21.89
N ASN A 304 -31.43 -53.07 20.87
CA ASN A 304 -30.99 -53.15 19.48
C ASN A 304 -30.75 -51.72 18.95
N THR A 305 -29.51 -51.43 18.55
CA THR A 305 -29.09 -50.14 18.02
C THR A 305 -29.88 -49.68 16.80
N ASP A 306 -30.34 -50.66 15.97
CA ASP A 306 -31.06 -50.37 14.73
C ASP A 306 -32.51 -49.91 14.95
N THR A 307 -33.04 -50.15 16.13
CA THR A 307 -34.46 -49.85 16.46
C THR A 307 -34.62 -48.67 17.42
N ILE A 308 -33.53 -48.16 18.00
CA ILE A 308 -33.56 -47.01 18.92
C ILE A 308 -33.70 -45.71 18.13
N ASN A 309 -34.85 -45.06 18.28
CA ASN A 309 -35.09 -43.75 17.71
C ASN A 309 -35.06 -42.71 18.84
N LEU A 310 -34.03 -41.83 18.84
CA LEU A 310 -33.85 -40.80 19.87
C LEU A 310 -34.71 -39.55 19.58
N VAL A 311 -36.01 -39.70 19.75
CA VAL A 311 -36.99 -38.62 19.60
C VAL A 311 -37.55 -38.26 20.99
N PRO A 312 -37.86 -36.98 21.27
CA PRO A 312 -38.47 -36.59 22.52
C PRO A 312 -39.71 -37.41 22.85
N GLY A 313 -39.73 -38.04 24.06
CA GLY A 313 -40.83 -38.90 24.50
C GLY A 313 -40.65 -40.39 24.21
N THR A 314 -39.55 -40.82 23.59
CA THR A 314 -39.24 -42.26 23.38
C THR A 314 -38.90 -42.93 24.71
N ILE A 315 -39.52 -44.06 24.99
CA ILE A 315 -39.22 -44.93 26.15
C ILE A 315 -38.25 -46.02 25.66
N ILE A 316 -37.04 -46.01 26.21
CA ILE A 316 -36.00 -46.97 25.88
C ILE A 316 -35.93 -48.03 26.96
N PRO A 317 -36.18 -49.31 26.64
CA PRO A 317 -36.06 -50.40 27.61
C PRO A 317 -34.59 -50.63 27.97
N LYS A 318 -34.32 -50.98 29.25
CA LYS A 318 -32.96 -51.31 29.69
C LYS A 318 -33.01 -52.61 30.52
N ALA A 319 -31.95 -53.44 30.47
CA ALA A 319 -31.80 -54.59 31.30
C ALA A 319 -31.61 -54.25 32.79
N MET A 320 -32.00 -55.12 33.68
CA MET A 320 -31.84 -54.92 35.11
C MET A 320 -30.36 -55.05 35.48
N GLY A 321 -29.78 -53.92 35.98
CA GLY A 321 -28.35 -53.84 36.28
C GLY A 321 -27.48 -53.12 35.20
N SER A 322 -27.99 -52.94 33.98
CA SER A 322 -27.31 -52.14 32.95
C SER A 322 -27.38 -50.63 33.27
N MET A 323 -26.33 -49.88 32.95
CA MET A 323 -26.34 -48.42 33.05
C MET A 323 -27.25 -47.78 31.98
N GLY A 324 -27.69 -48.56 30.99
CA GLY A 324 -28.52 -48.10 29.89
C GLY A 324 -27.74 -47.18 28.92
N LEU A 325 -28.47 -46.40 28.15
CA LEU A 325 -27.89 -45.47 27.22
C LEU A 325 -27.28 -44.26 27.95
N GLN A 326 -25.97 -44.09 27.88
CA GLN A 326 -25.28 -43.00 28.52
C GLN A 326 -24.63 -42.08 27.49
N PRO A 327 -24.81 -40.77 27.59
CA PRO A 327 -24.11 -39.84 26.69
C PRO A 327 -22.62 -39.81 27.01
N ILE A 328 -21.79 -39.95 25.98
CA ILE A 328 -20.37 -39.72 26.08
C ILE A 328 -20.17 -38.18 26.11
N ARG A 329 -19.59 -37.70 27.19
CA ARG A 329 -19.27 -36.25 27.28
C ARG A 329 -18.11 -35.92 26.36
N ALA A 330 -18.25 -34.85 25.57
CA ALA A 330 -17.14 -34.28 24.84
C ALA A 330 -16.00 -33.94 25.81
N ALA A 331 -14.78 -34.37 25.50
CA ALA A 331 -13.64 -34.28 26.41
C ALA A 331 -12.97 -32.89 26.46
N GLY A 332 -13.44 -31.93 25.67
CA GLY A 332 -12.83 -30.59 25.53
C GLY A 332 -13.28 -29.56 26.57
N ASP A 333 -12.36 -28.76 27.07
CA ASP A 333 -12.68 -27.57 27.87
C ASP A 333 -12.81 -26.33 26.97
N PHE A 334 -14.05 -25.92 26.72
CA PHE A 334 -14.34 -24.74 25.87
C PHE A 334 -13.82 -23.42 26.45
N ASN A 335 -13.64 -23.31 27.78
CA ASN A 335 -13.14 -22.09 28.40
C ASN A 335 -11.66 -21.87 28.08
N VAL A 336 -10.87 -22.94 28.12
CA VAL A 336 -9.44 -22.90 27.73
C VAL A 336 -9.30 -22.59 26.24
N ALA A 337 -10.13 -23.21 25.39
CA ALA A 337 -10.14 -22.91 23.96
C ALA A 337 -10.45 -21.44 23.67
N ASN A 338 -11.48 -20.86 24.33
CA ASN A 338 -11.83 -19.45 24.17
C ASN A 338 -10.71 -18.51 24.62
N LEU A 339 -10.01 -18.80 25.72
CA LEU A 339 -8.88 -18.00 26.19
C LEU A 339 -7.75 -17.97 25.14
N ILE A 340 -7.38 -19.14 24.63
CA ILE A 340 -6.35 -19.28 23.60
C ILE A 340 -6.75 -18.55 22.31
N LEU A 341 -8.01 -18.73 21.86
CA LEU A 341 -8.53 -18.08 20.66
C LEU A 341 -8.49 -16.55 20.76
N ASN A 342 -8.90 -16.00 21.89
CA ASN A 342 -8.86 -14.55 22.09
C ASN A 342 -7.41 -14.01 22.06
N ASP A 343 -6.48 -14.73 22.66
CA ASP A 343 -5.07 -14.34 22.63
C ASP A 343 -4.48 -14.42 21.22
N MET A 344 -4.78 -15.49 20.47
CA MET A 344 -4.35 -15.64 19.07
C MET A 344 -4.96 -14.58 18.15
N ARG A 345 -6.25 -14.28 18.28
CA ARG A 345 -6.92 -13.20 17.53
C ARG A 345 -6.29 -11.85 17.82
N ASN A 346 -5.95 -11.56 19.07
CA ASN A 346 -5.24 -10.34 19.44
C ASN A 346 -3.84 -10.29 18.82
N ASN A 347 -3.14 -11.41 18.75
CA ASN A 347 -1.84 -11.50 18.10
C ASN A 347 -1.94 -11.25 16.59
N ILE A 348 -2.95 -11.81 15.92
CA ILE A 348 -3.24 -11.54 14.49
C ILE A 348 -3.53 -10.05 14.28
N LYS A 349 -4.41 -9.46 15.11
CA LYS A 349 -4.73 -8.03 15.03
C LYS A 349 -3.50 -7.14 15.23
N ARG A 350 -2.62 -7.48 16.20
CA ARG A 350 -1.36 -6.76 16.42
C ARG A 350 -0.42 -6.85 15.24
N ALA A 351 -0.26 -8.04 14.66
CA ALA A 351 0.60 -8.24 13.50
C ALA A 351 0.12 -7.43 12.29
N LEU A 352 -1.20 -7.29 12.11
CA LEU A 352 -1.84 -6.49 11.07
C LEU A 352 -2.04 -5.01 11.46
N TYR A 353 -1.46 -4.56 12.57
CA TYR A 353 -1.59 -3.17 13.07
C TYR A 353 -3.03 -2.74 13.36
N ASN A 354 -3.93 -3.69 13.69
CA ASN A 354 -5.35 -3.47 13.93
C ASN A 354 -5.73 -3.45 15.43
N ASP A 355 -4.77 -3.58 16.32
CA ASP A 355 -4.96 -3.59 17.78
C ASP A 355 -5.31 -2.20 18.37
N MET A 356 -5.20 -1.15 17.58
CA MET A 356 -5.42 0.23 18.00
C MET A 356 -6.84 0.74 17.79
N LEU A 357 -7.72 -0.02 17.16
CA LEU A 357 -9.16 0.27 17.17
C LEU A 357 -9.67 -0.01 18.57
N GLY A 358 -9.96 1.05 19.30
CA GLY A 358 -10.67 0.92 20.58
C GLY A 358 -11.95 0.11 20.44
N ASP A 359 -12.42 -0.44 21.56
CA ASP A 359 -13.69 -1.12 21.64
C ASP A 359 -14.78 -0.31 20.90
N PRO A 360 -15.52 -0.88 19.95
CA PRO A 360 -16.61 -0.19 19.24
C PRO A 360 -17.69 0.36 20.16
N ASN A 361 -17.77 -0.13 21.39
CA ASN A 361 -18.67 0.35 22.43
C ASN A 361 -18.12 1.52 23.27
N ARG A 362 -16.91 2.00 22.97
CA ARG A 362 -16.29 3.12 23.68
C ARG A 362 -16.75 4.44 23.10
N THR A 363 -16.87 5.45 23.94
CA THR A 363 -17.15 6.85 23.55
C THR A 363 -16.24 7.29 22.39
N PRO A 364 -16.72 8.07 21.41
CA PRO A 364 -15.91 8.54 20.30
C PRO A 364 -14.59 9.12 20.77
N ALA A 365 -13.49 8.69 20.15
CA ALA A 365 -12.15 9.17 20.49
C ALA A 365 -12.05 10.68 20.26
N SER A 366 -11.37 11.39 21.16
CA SER A 366 -11.05 12.80 20.96
C SER A 366 -10.08 12.94 19.78
N ALA A 367 -10.06 14.13 19.14
CA ALA A 367 -9.10 14.43 18.06
C ALA A 367 -7.65 14.17 18.51
N THR A 368 -7.33 14.45 19.77
CA THR A 368 -6.01 14.19 20.37
C THR A 368 -5.71 12.68 20.42
N GLU A 369 -6.68 11.85 20.82
CA GLU A 369 -6.51 10.40 20.88
C GLU A 369 -6.29 9.80 19.47
N VAL A 370 -6.99 10.30 18.46
CA VAL A 370 -6.78 9.89 17.05
C VAL A 370 -5.37 10.26 16.60
N ALA A 371 -4.90 11.47 16.90
CA ALA A 371 -3.55 11.91 16.56
C ALA A 371 -2.48 11.06 17.27
N GLU A 372 -2.65 10.73 18.56
CA GLU A 372 -1.73 9.85 19.29
C GLU A 372 -1.69 8.44 18.73
N ARG A 373 -2.82 7.89 18.32
CA ARG A 373 -2.90 6.58 17.65
C ARG A 373 -2.18 6.57 16.31
N MET A 374 -2.33 7.63 15.51
CA MET A 374 -1.61 7.77 14.26
C MET A 374 -0.10 7.91 14.49
N ALA A 375 0.32 8.64 15.52
CA ALA A 375 1.73 8.75 15.91
C ALA A 375 2.32 7.41 16.36
N ASP A 376 1.56 6.57 17.07
CA ASP A 376 2.02 5.25 17.47
C ASP A 376 2.10 4.28 16.28
N LEU A 377 1.10 4.30 15.39
CA LEU A 377 1.14 3.56 14.13
C LEU A 377 2.37 3.94 13.31
N SER A 378 2.63 5.24 13.16
CA SER A 378 3.78 5.79 12.46
C SER A 378 5.12 5.27 13.02
N ARG A 379 5.25 5.20 14.35
CA ARG A 379 6.45 4.65 15.01
C ARG A 379 6.63 3.15 14.75
N ARG A 380 5.54 2.38 14.79
CA ARG A 380 5.59 0.93 14.56
C ARG A 380 5.94 0.56 13.12
N ILE A 381 5.44 1.32 12.15
CA ILE A 381 5.72 1.07 10.71
C ILE A 381 6.90 1.87 10.17
N GLY A 382 7.68 2.54 11.02
CA GLY A 382 8.70 3.51 10.61
C GLY A 382 9.67 3.02 9.53
N SER A 383 10.16 1.77 9.63
CA SER A 383 11.04 1.19 8.61
C SER A 383 10.31 0.89 7.29
N ALA A 384 9.06 0.40 7.37
CA ALA A 384 8.23 0.16 6.20
C ALA A 384 7.80 1.48 5.55
N PHE A 385 7.50 2.51 6.36
CA PHE A 385 7.17 3.85 5.87
C PHE A 385 8.27 4.44 4.98
N GLY A 386 9.52 4.45 5.43
CA GLY A 386 10.63 4.96 4.64
C GLY A 386 10.80 4.21 3.31
N ARG A 387 10.58 2.89 3.31
CA ARG A 387 10.61 2.08 2.10
C ARG A 387 9.44 2.42 1.17
N LEU A 388 8.22 2.54 1.68
CA LEU A 388 7.04 2.90 0.89
C LEU A 388 7.15 4.31 0.30
N GLN A 389 7.81 5.24 1.00
CA GLN A 389 8.16 6.55 0.43
C GLN A 389 9.06 6.40 -0.80
N ALA A 390 10.10 5.58 -0.72
CA ALA A 390 11.09 5.41 -1.78
C ALA A 390 10.60 4.50 -2.92
N GLU A 391 9.90 3.41 -2.62
CA GLU A 391 9.50 2.40 -3.61
C GLU A 391 8.07 2.63 -4.17
N MET A 392 7.22 3.44 -3.51
CA MET A 392 5.83 3.66 -3.91
C MET A 392 5.50 5.13 -4.15
N VAL A 393 5.55 5.97 -3.11
CA VAL A 393 5.09 7.37 -3.17
C VAL A 393 5.85 8.17 -4.24
N GLN A 394 7.17 8.16 -4.15
CA GLN A 394 8.01 8.89 -5.09
C GLN A 394 7.89 8.34 -6.53
N PRO A 395 7.97 7.02 -6.81
CA PRO A 395 7.78 6.49 -8.15
C PRO A 395 6.39 6.74 -8.74
N ILE A 396 5.30 6.69 -7.94
CA ILE A 396 3.95 7.03 -8.42
C ILE A 396 3.92 8.47 -8.93
N LEU A 397 4.39 9.43 -8.13
CA LEU A 397 4.38 10.84 -8.51
C LEU A 397 5.29 11.11 -9.70
N GLN A 398 6.49 10.51 -9.75
CA GLN A 398 7.38 10.60 -10.90
C GLN A 398 6.71 10.08 -12.17
N ARG A 399 6.02 8.93 -12.10
CA ARG A 399 5.33 8.35 -13.24
C ARG A 399 4.16 9.20 -13.71
N VAL A 400 3.34 9.70 -12.79
CA VAL A 400 2.21 10.59 -13.09
C VAL A 400 2.70 11.84 -13.81
N VAL A 401 3.73 12.49 -13.27
CA VAL A 401 4.34 13.67 -13.88
C VAL A 401 4.95 13.36 -15.24
N TYR A 402 5.65 12.23 -15.38
CA TYR A 402 6.19 11.78 -16.65
C TYR A 402 5.12 11.68 -17.74
N LEU A 403 3.97 11.04 -17.42
CA LEU A 403 2.86 10.88 -18.35
C LEU A 403 2.19 12.22 -18.70
N LEU A 404 1.93 13.07 -17.72
CA LEU A 404 1.34 14.39 -17.94
C LEU A 404 2.26 15.30 -18.76
N LYS A 405 3.57 15.22 -18.53
CA LYS A 405 4.58 15.93 -19.34
C LYS A 405 4.63 15.41 -20.78
N LYS A 406 4.61 14.07 -20.97
CA LYS A 406 4.54 13.42 -22.29
C LYS A 406 3.30 13.85 -23.08
N GLN A 407 2.17 14.07 -22.38
CA GLN A 407 0.92 14.57 -22.96
C GLN A 407 0.89 16.08 -23.16
N GLY A 408 1.95 16.83 -22.77
CA GLY A 408 2.03 18.27 -22.88
C GLY A 408 1.07 19.05 -21.96
N ARG A 409 0.61 18.42 -20.87
CA ARG A 409 -0.35 19.04 -19.91
C ARG A 409 0.34 19.84 -18.82
N ILE A 410 1.58 19.50 -18.48
CA ILE A 410 2.40 20.18 -17.48
C ILE A 410 3.82 20.37 -17.99
N GLU A 411 4.46 21.45 -17.52
CA GLU A 411 5.88 21.72 -17.73
C GLU A 411 6.54 21.94 -16.37
N ILE A 412 7.35 20.99 -15.93
CA ILE A 412 8.15 21.10 -14.70
C ILE A 412 9.56 20.53 -14.94
N PRO A 413 10.56 20.94 -14.15
CA PRO A 413 11.86 20.29 -14.10
C PRO A 413 11.76 18.80 -13.74
N VAL A 414 12.88 18.09 -13.76
CA VAL A 414 12.90 16.66 -13.47
C VAL A 414 12.76 16.42 -11.95
N ILE A 415 11.88 15.50 -11.57
CA ILE A 415 11.75 15.06 -10.16
C ILE A 415 12.88 14.08 -9.85
N ASN A 416 14.06 14.59 -9.55
CA ASN A 416 15.27 13.81 -9.26
C ASN A 416 15.82 14.06 -7.85
N GLY A 417 15.13 14.87 -7.03
CA GLY A 417 15.55 15.29 -5.71
C GLY A 417 16.60 16.41 -5.71
N ARG A 418 17.11 16.80 -6.87
CA ARG A 418 18.06 17.90 -7.06
C ARG A 418 17.37 19.16 -7.55
N GLU A 419 16.60 19.04 -8.64
CA GLU A 419 15.80 20.14 -9.19
C GLU A 419 14.45 20.26 -8.47
N VAL A 420 13.73 19.13 -8.36
CA VAL A 420 12.45 19.03 -7.64
C VAL A 420 12.52 17.86 -6.65
N LYS A 421 12.08 18.10 -5.42
CA LYS A 421 11.91 17.10 -4.36
C LYS A 421 10.43 16.80 -4.14
N VAL A 422 10.12 15.58 -3.74
CA VAL A 422 8.82 15.20 -3.22
C VAL A 422 8.86 15.29 -1.69
N ARG A 423 8.05 16.16 -1.12
CA ARG A 423 7.82 16.30 0.32
C ARG A 423 6.52 15.58 0.68
N SER A 424 6.57 14.62 1.58
CA SER A 424 5.35 13.95 2.03
C SER A 424 4.64 14.79 3.09
N VAL A 425 3.36 15.06 2.87
CA VAL A 425 2.45 15.74 3.80
C VAL A 425 1.27 14.85 4.20
N SER A 426 1.39 13.54 3.98
CA SER A 426 0.38 12.57 4.40
C SER A 426 0.14 12.59 5.91
N PRO A 427 -1.04 12.16 6.40
CA PRO A 427 -1.34 12.11 7.83
C PRO A 427 -0.29 11.34 8.65
N LEU A 428 0.28 10.29 8.06
CA LEU A 428 1.31 9.49 8.69
C LEU A 428 2.66 10.24 8.75
N ALA A 429 3.02 10.98 7.70
CA ALA A 429 4.21 11.84 7.68
C ALA A 429 4.08 12.99 8.70
N GLN A 430 2.92 13.61 8.76
CA GLN A 430 2.62 14.65 9.76
C GLN A 430 2.69 14.10 11.19
N ALA A 431 2.21 12.89 11.42
CA ALA A 431 2.31 12.25 12.73
C ALA A 431 3.77 12.00 13.17
N GLN A 432 4.67 11.69 12.21
CA GLN A 432 6.11 11.62 12.50
C GLN A 432 6.71 13.00 12.78
N ALA A 433 6.33 14.02 12.03
CA ALA A 433 6.80 15.39 12.20
C ALA A 433 6.32 16.04 13.51
N ASN A 434 5.19 15.62 14.07
CA ASN A 434 4.62 16.16 15.31
C ASN A 434 5.57 16.04 16.50
N GLN A 435 6.46 15.07 16.53
CA GLN A 435 7.46 14.95 17.59
C GLN A 435 8.47 16.10 17.54
N ASP A 436 8.91 16.48 16.33
CA ASP A 436 9.83 17.60 16.11
C ASP A 436 9.14 18.91 16.47
N ILE A 437 7.89 19.10 16.02
CA ILE A 437 7.05 20.26 16.34
C ILE A 437 6.88 20.43 17.86
N THR A 438 6.56 19.32 18.56
CA THR A 438 6.39 19.33 20.01
C THR A 438 7.69 19.71 20.72
N SER A 439 8.83 19.21 20.24
CA SER A 439 10.16 19.50 20.79
C SER A 439 10.52 20.98 20.61
N ILE A 440 10.29 21.51 19.41
CA ILE A 440 10.51 22.96 19.10
C ILE A 440 9.59 23.82 19.95
N SER A 441 8.30 23.50 20.02
CA SER A 441 7.33 24.25 20.83
C SER A 441 7.68 24.26 22.31
N ARG A 442 8.08 23.11 22.86
CA ARG A 442 8.55 23.02 24.26
C ARG A 442 9.80 23.83 24.49
N TYR A 443 10.75 23.80 23.56
CA TYR A 443 11.97 24.61 23.64
C TYR A 443 11.63 26.11 23.66
N LEU A 444 10.78 26.57 22.72
CA LEU A 444 10.31 27.97 22.66
C LEU A 444 9.61 28.42 23.95
N GLN A 445 8.70 27.56 24.48
CA GLN A 445 8.02 27.82 25.73
C GLN A 445 8.97 27.90 26.92
N LEU A 446 9.94 26.97 27.00
CA LEU A 446 10.90 26.90 28.08
C LEU A 446 11.83 28.12 28.07
N VAL A 447 12.39 28.46 26.91
CA VAL A 447 13.30 29.63 26.76
C VAL A 447 12.54 30.93 26.96
N GLY A 448 11.39 31.10 26.31
CA GLY A 448 10.57 32.31 26.45
C GLY A 448 10.00 32.50 27.83
N GLY A 449 9.59 31.42 28.53
CA GLY A 449 9.07 31.45 29.91
C GLY A 449 10.16 31.65 30.97
N THR A 450 11.39 31.16 30.71
CA THR A 450 12.49 31.24 31.71
C THR A 450 13.33 32.51 31.55
N PHE A 451 13.62 32.90 30.33
CA PHE A 451 14.56 33.99 30.02
C PHE A 451 13.91 35.25 29.44
N GLY A 452 12.62 35.17 29.10
CA GLY A 452 11.88 36.26 28.48
C GLY A 452 11.98 36.36 26.98
N PRO A 453 11.10 37.16 26.32
CA PRO A 453 11.02 37.25 24.86
C PRO A 453 12.25 37.91 24.22
N GLU A 454 12.96 38.79 24.92
CA GLU A 454 14.14 39.46 24.39
C GLU A 454 15.30 38.48 24.16
N ILE A 455 15.53 37.55 25.09
CA ILE A 455 16.58 36.54 24.94
C ILE A 455 16.16 35.50 23.90
N LEU A 456 14.87 35.18 23.80
CA LEU A 456 14.35 34.29 22.77
C LEU A 456 14.69 34.84 21.35
N ASN A 457 14.40 36.12 21.10
CA ASN A 457 14.67 36.79 19.82
C ASN A 457 16.18 36.93 19.51
N LEU A 458 17.02 36.96 20.55
CA LEU A 458 18.47 36.98 20.38
C LEU A 458 19.04 35.61 19.98
N LEU A 459 18.45 34.53 20.51
CA LEU A 459 18.95 33.16 20.30
C LEU A 459 18.33 32.47 19.08
N ILE A 460 17.13 32.86 18.68
CA ILE A 460 16.33 32.17 17.68
C ILE A 460 15.91 33.13 16.58
N LYS A 461 16.10 32.74 15.35
CA LYS A 461 15.50 33.37 14.19
C LYS A 461 14.01 33.03 14.12
N SER A 462 13.19 33.90 14.70
CA SER A 462 11.74 33.64 14.84
C SER A 462 11.04 33.43 13.50
N GLU A 463 11.49 34.10 12.44
CA GLU A 463 10.97 33.95 11.07
C GLU A 463 11.28 32.58 10.49
N ASP A 464 12.53 32.13 10.57
CA ASP A 464 12.95 30.82 10.06
C ASP A 464 12.24 29.69 10.79
N VAL A 465 12.02 29.86 12.11
CA VAL A 465 11.27 28.89 12.91
C VAL A 465 9.79 28.84 12.50
N ALA A 466 9.18 29.98 12.23
CA ALA A 466 7.79 30.04 11.78
C ALA A 466 7.61 29.37 10.42
N VAL A 467 8.52 29.61 9.46
CA VAL A 467 8.54 28.95 8.15
C VAL A 467 8.76 27.45 8.32
N HIS A 468 9.75 27.04 9.12
CA HIS A 468 10.01 25.62 9.38
C HIS A 468 8.82 24.89 10.01
N LEU A 469 8.13 25.54 10.95
CA LEU A 469 6.90 24.97 11.53
C LEU A 469 5.78 24.90 10.49
N ALA A 470 5.60 25.91 9.63
CA ALA A 470 4.62 25.88 8.55
C ALA A 470 4.87 24.70 7.61
N GLU A 471 6.13 24.48 7.20
CA GLU A 471 6.53 23.32 6.39
C GLU A 471 6.18 21.98 7.08
N LYS A 472 6.49 21.86 8.39
CA LYS A 472 6.20 20.63 9.16
C LYS A 472 4.71 20.39 9.37
N PHE A 473 3.90 21.45 9.47
CA PHE A 473 2.45 21.37 9.53
C PHE A 473 1.80 21.10 8.14
N GLY A 474 2.58 21.17 7.06
CA GLY A 474 2.06 21.01 5.70
C GLY A 474 1.19 22.19 5.26
N VAL A 475 1.50 23.39 5.76
CA VAL A 475 0.85 24.62 5.28
C VAL A 475 1.33 24.87 3.85
N PRO A 476 0.42 25.11 2.88
CA PRO A 476 0.79 25.45 1.51
C PRO A 476 1.72 26.66 1.46
N ASP A 477 2.77 26.59 0.65
CA ASP A 477 3.76 27.68 0.54
C ASP A 477 3.11 28.99 0.07
N SER A 478 2.02 28.92 -0.70
CA SER A 478 1.21 30.08 -1.13
C SER A 478 0.55 30.86 0.01
N LEU A 479 0.42 30.28 1.20
CA LEU A 479 -0.11 30.97 2.40
C LEU A 479 1.00 31.58 3.28
N VAL A 480 2.26 31.28 2.99
CA VAL A 480 3.42 31.82 3.70
C VAL A 480 4.01 32.92 2.83
N ARG A 481 4.22 34.12 3.38
CA ARG A 481 4.77 35.24 2.63
C ARG A 481 6.20 34.94 2.21
N ASP A 482 6.51 35.31 0.97
CA ASP A 482 7.86 35.22 0.39
C ASP A 482 8.91 36.00 1.19
N SER A 483 10.18 35.60 1.06
CA SER A 483 11.31 36.25 1.72
C SER A 483 11.40 37.73 1.36
N VAL A 484 11.09 38.10 0.10
CA VAL A 484 11.07 39.47 -0.40
C VAL A 484 9.94 40.28 0.23
N GLU A 485 8.72 39.73 0.29
CA GLU A 485 7.57 40.38 0.94
C GLU A 485 7.81 40.61 2.43
N ARG A 486 8.42 39.61 3.10
CA ARG A 486 8.78 39.70 4.53
C ARG A 486 9.78 40.83 4.78
N GLN A 487 10.83 40.94 3.93
CA GLN A 487 11.81 42.03 4.04
C GLN A 487 11.16 43.39 3.80
N GLN A 488 10.31 43.54 2.79
CA GLN A 488 9.61 44.81 2.52
C GLN A 488 8.71 45.21 3.69
N LEU A 489 8.01 44.28 4.30
CA LEU A 489 7.19 44.56 5.47
C LEU A 489 8.02 44.92 6.70
N ALA A 490 9.15 44.22 6.90
CA ALA A 490 10.08 44.54 8.00
C ALA A 490 10.68 45.95 7.84
N GLU A 491 11.09 46.34 6.63
CA GLU A 491 11.55 47.70 6.33
C GLU A 491 10.45 48.74 6.51
N ALA A 492 9.23 48.45 6.06
CA ALA A 492 8.09 49.33 6.25
C ALA A 492 7.77 49.52 7.74
N ALA A 493 7.81 48.42 8.54
CA ALA A 493 7.61 48.50 9.98
C ALA A 493 8.69 49.28 10.69
N GLN A 494 9.97 49.16 10.28
CA GLN A 494 11.07 49.96 10.83
C GLN A 494 10.92 51.44 10.50
N ARG A 495 10.57 51.79 9.25
CA ARG A 495 10.29 53.17 8.85
C ARG A 495 9.13 53.77 9.65
N TYR A 496 8.09 53.01 9.89
CA TYR A 496 6.95 53.43 10.70
C TYR A 496 7.33 53.70 12.17
N GLN A 497 8.14 52.81 12.77
CA GLN A 497 8.65 53.02 14.14
C GLN A 497 9.55 54.23 14.25
N GLN A 498 10.41 54.49 13.24
CA GLN A 498 11.26 55.67 13.20
C GLN A 498 10.44 56.97 13.04
N ALA A 499 9.40 56.96 12.19
CA ALA A 499 8.50 58.11 12.03
C ALA A 499 7.69 58.41 13.30
N GLN A 500 7.23 57.38 14.02
CA GLN A 500 6.58 57.55 15.33
C GLN A 500 7.53 58.17 16.38
N GLN A 501 8.80 57.79 16.40
CA GLN A 501 9.80 58.38 17.30
C GLN A 501 10.14 59.81 16.97
N GLN A 502 9.95 60.24 15.71
CA GLN A 502 10.19 61.61 15.24
C GLN A 502 8.95 62.51 15.32
N GLY A 503 7.80 62.00 15.80
CA GLY A 503 6.57 62.77 15.97
C GLY A 503 5.78 63.05 14.70
N GLU A 504 6.16 62.43 13.58
CA GLU A 504 5.40 62.46 12.33
C GLU A 504 4.27 61.43 12.36
N VAL A 505 3.06 61.84 12.00
CA VAL A 505 1.91 60.90 11.88
C VAL A 505 2.02 60.21 10.53
N PRO A 506 2.40 58.93 10.47
CA PRO A 506 2.55 58.22 9.20
C PRO A 506 1.18 57.95 8.57
N ASP A 507 1.09 58.12 7.26
CA ASP A 507 -0.10 57.84 6.47
C ASP A 507 -0.32 56.30 6.39
N VAL A 508 -1.36 55.82 7.06
CA VAL A 508 -1.71 54.40 7.19
C VAL A 508 -2.12 53.77 5.84
N THR A 509 -2.35 54.57 4.81
CA THR A 509 -2.73 54.09 3.46
C THR A 509 -1.60 53.39 2.71
N GLN A 510 -0.33 53.55 3.11
CA GLN A 510 0.83 52.89 2.47
C GLN A 510 1.17 51.49 3.03
N LEU A 511 0.44 51.01 4.01
CA LEU A 511 0.61 49.68 4.62
C LEU A 511 -0.37 48.60 4.09
N ARG A 512 -1.19 48.95 3.09
CA ARG A 512 -1.99 47.95 2.39
C ARG A 512 -1.25 47.46 1.18
N PRO A 513 -1.03 46.12 1.06
CA PRO A 513 -0.51 45.48 -0.13
C PRO A 513 -1.47 45.63 -1.29
#